data_e8e51136cceadffdc9cbe74c09f0fd60
#
_entry.id   e8e51136cceadffdc9cbe74c09f0fd60
#
_cell.length_a   1.000
_cell.length_b   1.000
_cell.length_c   1.000
_cell.angle_alpha   90.00
_cell.angle_beta   90.00
_cell.angle_gamma   90.00
#
_symmetry.space_group_name_H-M   'P 1'
#
loop_
_entity.id
_entity.type
_entity.pdbx_description
1 polymer ?
#
loop_
_entity_poly.entity_id
_entity_poly.type
_entity_poly.pdbx_seq_one_letter_code
_entity_poly.pdbx_strand_id
1 'polypeptide(L)'
;MQHVVYHNNNSHKKAHMILPHLPSSLTARKVTPLASVLGSTLLAMTLITPAAPVEARTLTLAIGDGPTEGFDPVMGWSHTGNPLFQSTLLQRTHDFSYENELIENYQISQDGKTWTITLKPDRLFSDGSPLTSKDVAYTFNAAKASAGKVNMGRFVSAEAPNAQTVVLHLSAPQSTFINVLASLGIVPAGKHGSGYAFHPIGSGPYTLVSYQPGQQMIMEANPHYQGKKNDFDKVVLLFMDEDSAYAAVQTGQLDLVKIPQSLASVPVSGMKLLSHKSADNRGIMFPMVKAGAKDKDGNPIGNDVTADVAIRKAINYVINRQQLADQLLEGHAVPAFSAVYGLPWDAPDVAFKDGDVKKAIDILEQAGWKDTDGDGVREKDGVRAELTLWYTAGDTTRREISQAVREMVKPLGISMNLRSGSWDEVSRYMHANPVLFGWGSLDPSELYNHYHSSKQGVEFFNPGYYSNPAVDKQLDLAMNTPDWKTARSYWQQINWNGSAGVGIQGDAAWAWLLNLQHTYLANPCLDMGNVPTEPHAYWSVLGNITEWKWTCQ
;
A
#
# COMPACT_ATOMS: atom_id res chain seq x y z
N MET A 1 23.32 -4.36 24.85
CA MET A 1 24.41 -5.35 25.13
C MET A 1 23.76 -6.70 25.36
N GLN A 2 23.83 -7.55 24.38
CA GLN A 2 24.10 -9.00 24.46
C GLN A 2 23.90 -9.55 23.05
N HIS A 3 25.02 -9.93 22.44
CA HIS A 3 25.09 -10.62 21.15
C HIS A 3 24.64 -12.05 21.34
N VAL A 4 23.74 -12.53 20.49
CA VAL A 4 23.55 -13.97 20.27
C VAL A 4 23.93 -14.27 18.82
N VAL A 5 25.03 -15.02 18.71
CA VAL A 5 25.56 -15.56 17.44
C VAL A 5 24.88 -16.90 17.21
N TYR A 6 24.20 -17.08 16.08
CA TYR A 6 23.75 -18.38 15.63
C TYR A 6 24.73 -18.96 14.59
N HIS A 7 25.35 -20.06 14.97
CA HIS A 7 26.14 -20.90 14.08
C HIS A 7 25.21 -21.83 13.27
N ASN A 8 25.38 -21.79 11.97
CA ASN A 8 24.73 -22.68 11.02
C ASN A 8 25.58 -23.91 10.81
N ASN A 9 25.09 -25.09 11.19
CA ASN A 9 25.71 -26.39 10.89
C ASN A 9 24.79 -27.16 9.93
N ASN A 10 25.17 -27.18 8.66
CA ASN A 10 24.65 -28.09 7.65
C ASN A 10 25.24 -29.47 7.80
N SER A 11 24.44 -30.50 8.02
CA SER A 11 24.80 -31.89 7.76
C SER A 11 23.66 -32.62 7.04
N HIS A 12 23.95 -32.96 5.78
CA HIS A 12 23.11 -33.80 4.92
C HIS A 12 22.91 -35.19 5.52
N LYS A 13 21.67 -35.64 5.72
CA LYS A 13 21.32 -37.05 5.79
C LYS A 13 20.22 -37.37 4.80
N LYS A 14 20.56 -38.17 3.79
CA LYS A 14 19.61 -38.81 2.87
C LYS A 14 18.80 -39.85 3.66
N ALA A 15 17.47 -39.75 3.64
CA ALA A 15 16.57 -40.79 4.11
C ALA A 15 15.88 -41.43 2.91
N HIS A 16 16.08 -42.75 2.74
CA HIS A 16 15.37 -43.59 1.79
C HIS A 16 13.95 -43.84 2.30
N MET A 17 12.96 -43.54 1.48
CA MET A 17 11.55 -43.83 1.75
C MET A 17 11.18 -45.18 1.13
N ILE A 18 10.78 -46.15 1.99
CA ILE A 18 10.27 -47.47 1.60
C ILE A 18 8.75 -47.37 1.58
N LEU A 19 8.13 -47.65 0.43
CA LEU A 19 6.69 -47.77 0.26
C LEU A 19 6.21 -49.16 0.67
N PRO A 20 5.10 -49.30 1.41
CA PRO A 20 4.45 -50.61 1.58
C PRO A 20 3.36 -50.83 0.49
N HIS A 21 3.37 -52.03 -0.06
CA HIS A 21 2.40 -52.58 -0.99
C HIS A 21 1.03 -52.82 -0.34
N LEU A 22 -0.03 -52.44 -1.07
CA LEU A 22 -1.42 -52.85 -0.78
C LEU A 22 -1.79 -54.09 -1.63
N PRO A 23 -2.53 -55.06 -1.09
CA PRO A 23 -3.04 -56.17 -1.87
C PRO A 23 -4.45 -55.90 -2.43
N SER A 24 -4.59 -56.24 -3.69
CA SER A 24 -5.86 -56.28 -4.45
C SER A 24 -6.65 -57.56 -4.14
N SER A 25 -7.96 -57.46 -3.83
CA SER A 25 -8.92 -58.51 -4.18
C SER A 25 -10.37 -57.95 -4.17
N LEU A 26 -10.92 -57.92 -5.36
CA LEU A 26 -12.33 -57.68 -5.66
C LEU A 26 -13.03 -59.02 -5.69
N THR A 27 -14.15 -59.16 -4.98
CA THR A 27 -15.17 -60.18 -5.28
C THR A 27 -16.54 -59.54 -5.44
N ALA A 28 -17.06 -59.66 -6.65
CA ALA A 28 -18.39 -59.22 -7.04
C ALA A 28 -19.44 -60.23 -6.55
N ARG A 29 -20.50 -59.78 -5.88
CA ARG A 29 -21.73 -60.54 -5.68
C ARG A 29 -22.87 -60.01 -6.56
N LYS A 30 -23.37 -60.85 -7.42
CA LYS A 30 -24.61 -60.70 -8.21
C LYS A 30 -25.80 -60.87 -7.26
N VAL A 31 -26.79 -60.00 -7.37
CA VAL A 31 -28.14 -60.23 -6.84
C VAL A 31 -29.15 -60.00 -7.97
N THR A 32 -29.96 -61.05 -8.21
CA THR A 32 -31.03 -61.14 -9.19
C THR A 32 -32.32 -60.43 -8.71
N PRO A 33 -33.19 -59.93 -9.59
CA PRO A 33 -34.40 -59.23 -9.22
C PRO A 33 -35.60 -60.17 -9.00
N LEU A 34 -36.40 -59.84 -7.99
CA LEU A 34 -37.78 -60.39 -7.86
C LEU A 34 -38.78 -59.27 -8.16
N ALA A 35 -39.61 -59.53 -9.16
CA ALA A 35 -40.76 -58.70 -9.48
C ALA A 35 -41.97 -59.12 -8.62
N SER A 36 -42.68 -58.13 -8.08
CA SER A 36 -44.09 -58.33 -7.67
C SER A 36 -44.86 -57.02 -7.89
N VAL A 37 -45.94 -57.19 -8.61
CA VAL A 37 -46.99 -56.22 -8.96
C VAL A 37 -47.91 -56.02 -7.74
N LEU A 38 -48.35 -54.76 -7.48
CA LEU A 38 -49.77 -54.41 -7.19
C LEU A 38 -49.91 -52.99 -6.56
N GLY A 39 -50.86 -52.25 -7.11
CA GLY A 39 -51.64 -51.30 -6.31
C GLY A 39 -51.37 -49.83 -6.52
N SER A 40 -52.10 -49.25 -7.48
CA SER A 40 -52.24 -47.80 -7.70
C SER A 40 -52.99 -47.13 -6.55
N THR A 41 -52.35 -46.20 -5.87
CA THR A 41 -53.01 -45.11 -5.14
C THR A 41 -52.17 -43.85 -5.36
N LEU A 42 -52.68 -42.93 -6.20
CA LEU A 42 -52.11 -41.59 -6.36
C LEU A 42 -52.28 -40.79 -5.04
N LEU A 43 -51.24 -40.68 -4.26
CA LEU A 43 -51.10 -39.68 -3.25
C LEU A 43 -50.08 -38.64 -3.78
N ALA A 44 -50.56 -37.46 -4.13
CA ALA A 44 -49.67 -36.37 -4.56
C ALA A 44 -48.84 -35.91 -3.34
N MET A 45 -47.70 -36.55 -3.10
CA MET A 45 -46.66 -36.02 -2.25
C MET A 45 -45.93 -34.90 -3.03
N THR A 46 -46.18 -33.67 -2.64
CA THR A 46 -45.29 -32.54 -2.98
C THR A 46 -43.91 -32.86 -2.42
N LEU A 47 -43.03 -33.32 -3.29
CA LEU A 47 -41.60 -33.44 -3.00
C LEU A 47 -41.06 -32.01 -2.69
N ILE A 48 -41.03 -31.65 -1.43
CA ILE A 48 -40.15 -30.58 -0.97
C ILE A 48 -38.75 -31.17 -1.13
N THR A 49 -38.12 -30.87 -2.29
CA THR A 49 -36.68 -31.08 -2.44
C THR A 49 -36.02 -30.18 -1.41
N PRO A 50 -35.27 -30.71 -0.42
CA PRO A 50 -34.42 -29.85 0.39
C PRO A 50 -33.50 -29.09 -0.57
N ALA A 51 -33.49 -27.77 -0.46
CA ALA A 51 -32.49 -26.97 -1.17
C ALA A 51 -31.13 -27.58 -0.84
N ALA A 52 -30.37 -27.96 -1.85
CA ALA A 52 -29.00 -28.41 -1.64
C ALA A 52 -28.30 -27.32 -0.83
N PRO A 53 -27.54 -27.68 0.20
CA PRO A 53 -26.75 -26.70 0.93
C PRO A 53 -25.91 -25.95 -0.10
N VAL A 54 -26.01 -24.62 -0.14
CA VAL A 54 -25.12 -23.78 -0.94
C VAL A 54 -23.72 -24.13 -0.43
N GLU A 55 -22.93 -24.77 -1.26
CA GLU A 55 -21.58 -25.18 -0.92
C GLU A 55 -20.78 -23.91 -0.61
N ALA A 56 -20.17 -23.86 0.61
CA ALA A 56 -19.40 -22.74 1.08
C ALA A 56 -18.29 -22.40 0.08
N ARG A 57 -18.38 -21.22 -0.57
CA ARG A 57 -17.47 -20.87 -1.64
C ARG A 57 -16.13 -20.38 -1.11
N THR A 58 -15.07 -21.10 -1.47
CA THR A 58 -13.70 -20.72 -1.21
C THR A 58 -13.13 -19.88 -2.36
N LEU A 59 -12.50 -18.76 -2.05
CA LEU A 59 -11.75 -17.90 -2.96
C LEU A 59 -10.26 -18.08 -2.71
N THR A 60 -9.47 -18.37 -3.73
CA THR A 60 -8.02 -18.59 -3.62
C THR A 60 -7.24 -17.51 -4.34
N LEU A 61 -6.37 -16.80 -3.63
CA LEU A 61 -5.68 -15.59 -4.09
C LEU A 61 -4.17 -15.71 -3.93
N ALA A 62 -3.40 -15.06 -4.83
CA ALA A 62 -1.98 -14.76 -4.65
C ALA A 62 -1.76 -13.28 -4.99
N ILE A 63 -1.68 -12.42 -3.98
CA ILE A 63 -1.69 -10.95 -4.13
C ILE A 63 -0.52 -10.26 -3.41
N GLY A 64 0.53 -11.00 -3.13
CA GLY A 64 1.76 -10.56 -2.47
C GLY A 64 2.02 -11.29 -1.16
N ASP A 65 3.04 -10.84 -0.45
CA ASP A 65 3.49 -11.44 0.81
C ASP A 65 2.58 -11.09 1.99
N GLY A 66 2.62 -11.92 3.03
CA GLY A 66 1.94 -11.67 4.30
C GLY A 66 2.75 -10.76 5.23
N PRO A 67 2.09 -10.04 6.16
CA PRO A 67 2.78 -9.19 7.12
C PRO A 67 3.57 -10.04 8.13
N THR A 68 4.86 -9.78 8.25
CA THR A 68 5.72 -10.46 9.23
C THR A 68 5.38 -10.10 10.68
N GLU A 69 4.82 -8.91 10.90
CA GLU A 69 4.45 -8.38 12.22
C GLU A 69 3.02 -8.76 12.64
N GLY A 70 2.27 -9.47 11.76
CA GLY A 70 0.89 -9.88 12.00
C GLY A 70 -0.14 -8.76 11.77
N PHE A 71 -1.32 -8.91 12.37
CA PHE A 71 -2.55 -8.18 12.04
C PHE A 71 -3.03 -7.26 13.17
N ASP A 72 -2.10 -6.58 13.86
CA ASP A 72 -2.43 -5.65 14.94
C ASP A 72 -2.50 -4.20 14.43
N PRO A 73 -3.70 -3.58 14.37
CA PRO A 73 -3.85 -2.19 13.94
C PRO A 73 -3.10 -1.19 14.82
N VAL A 74 -2.97 -1.47 16.12
CA VAL A 74 -2.24 -0.61 17.06
C VAL A 74 -0.76 -0.52 16.70
N MET A 75 -0.20 -1.61 16.14
CA MET A 75 1.18 -1.66 15.65
C MET A 75 1.33 -1.21 14.20
N GLY A 76 0.22 -0.88 13.53
CA GLY A 76 0.22 -0.32 12.18
C GLY A 76 -0.30 -1.26 11.10
N TRP A 77 -0.88 -2.40 11.44
CA TRP A 77 -1.59 -3.19 10.44
C TRP A 77 -2.63 -2.32 9.73
N SER A 78 -2.59 -2.34 8.40
CA SER A 78 -3.53 -1.59 7.55
C SER A 78 -3.53 -0.06 7.73
N HIS A 79 -2.45 0.55 8.22
CA HIS A 79 -2.36 2.01 8.40
C HIS A 79 -2.62 2.83 7.12
N THR A 80 -2.61 2.22 5.94
CA THR A 80 -2.90 2.85 4.64
C THR A 80 -4.13 2.29 3.93
N GLY A 81 -4.76 1.23 4.45
CA GLY A 81 -5.85 0.52 3.80
C GLY A 81 -6.93 0.01 4.76
N ASN A 82 -7.67 -1.02 4.34
CA ASN A 82 -8.71 -1.65 5.15
C ASN A 82 -8.10 -2.74 6.06
N PRO A 83 -8.37 -2.72 7.38
CA PRO A 83 -7.82 -3.71 8.31
C PRO A 83 -8.40 -5.11 8.18
N LEU A 84 -9.43 -5.35 7.36
CA LEU A 84 -10.02 -6.65 7.03
C LEU A 84 -10.64 -7.40 8.21
N PHE A 85 -9.89 -7.63 9.29
CA PHE A 85 -10.37 -8.31 10.51
C PHE A 85 -11.04 -7.37 11.50
N GLN A 86 -10.67 -6.09 11.47
CA GLN A 86 -11.21 -5.07 12.36
C GLN A 86 -11.99 -4.03 11.56
N SER A 87 -13.15 -3.62 12.03
CA SER A 87 -13.85 -2.45 11.52
C SER A 87 -13.19 -1.16 11.98
N THR A 88 -13.33 -0.12 11.15
CA THR A 88 -12.89 1.25 11.44
C THR A 88 -14.08 2.13 11.85
N LEU A 89 -13.82 3.34 12.31
CA LEU A 89 -14.92 4.27 12.63
C LEU A 89 -15.61 4.77 11.36
N LEU A 90 -14.83 5.03 10.32
CA LEU A 90 -15.28 5.48 9.00
C LEU A 90 -14.71 4.57 7.92
N GLN A 91 -15.40 4.46 6.77
CA GLN A 91 -14.85 3.87 5.54
C GLN A 91 -14.65 4.98 4.51
N ARG A 92 -13.52 4.92 3.77
CA ARG A 92 -13.30 5.80 2.63
C ARG A 92 -14.01 5.22 1.42
N THR A 93 -14.75 6.06 0.71
CA THR A 93 -15.44 5.73 -0.53
C THR A 93 -14.52 5.90 -1.75
N HIS A 94 -14.97 5.41 -2.91
CA HIS A 94 -14.22 5.50 -4.17
C HIS A 94 -13.99 6.94 -4.66
N ASP A 95 -14.82 7.90 -4.24
CA ASP A 95 -14.69 9.33 -4.54
C ASP A 95 -13.93 10.13 -3.46
N PHE A 96 -13.26 9.42 -2.53
CA PHE A 96 -12.51 9.98 -1.42
C PHE A 96 -13.34 10.70 -0.36
N SER A 97 -14.66 10.50 -0.33
CA SER A 97 -15.50 10.87 0.81
C SER A 97 -15.45 9.77 1.90
N TYR A 98 -16.22 9.96 2.97
CA TYR A 98 -16.24 9.02 4.09
C TYR A 98 -17.67 8.61 4.42
N GLU A 99 -17.86 7.32 4.66
CA GLU A 99 -19.11 6.74 5.15
C GLU A 99 -18.94 6.21 6.57
N ASN A 100 -20.05 6.24 7.32
CA ASN A 100 -20.08 5.79 8.71
C ASN A 100 -20.07 4.25 8.77
N GLU A 101 -18.99 3.66 9.30
CA GLU A 101 -18.91 2.21 9.56
C GLU A 101 -19.37 1.88 10.99
N LEU A 102 -18.55 2.12 12.00
CA LEU A 102 -18.89 1.88 13.42
C LEU A 102 -19.62 3.04 14.08
N ILE A 103 -19.59 4.22 13.48
CA ILE A 103 -20.17 5.43 14.06
C ILE A 103 -21.53 5.77 13.46
N GLU A 104 -22.37 6.42 14.24
CA GLU A 104 -23.62 7.05 13.79
C GLU A 104 -23.35 8.48 13.30
N ASN A 105 -22.58 9.25 14.07
CA ASN A 105 -22.16 10.61 13.72
C ASN A 105 -20.90 11.02 14.48
N TYR A 106 -20.33 12.16 14.09
CA TYR A 106 -19.26 12.82 14.84
C TYR A 106 -19.41 14.35 14.75
N GLN A 107 -18.85 15.05 15.73
CA GLN A 107 -18.78 16.50 15.79
C GLN A 107 -17.37 16.95 16.12
N ILE A 108 -16.92 18.02 15.50
CA ILE A 108 -15.59 18.62 15.74
C ILE A 108 -15.82 19.98 16.42
N SER A 109 -15.11 20.26 17.50
CA SER A 109 -15.13 21.57 18.17
C SER A 109 -14.64 22.67 17.23
N GLN A 110 -15.04 23.90 17.49
CA GLN A 110 -14.70 25.06 16.66
C GLN A 110 -13.18 25.27 16.53
N ASP A 111 -12.42 24.94 17.56
CA ASP A 111 -10.96 25.01 17.55
C ASP A 111 -10.27 23.78 16.90
N GLY A 112 -11.07 22.82 16.41
CA GLY A 112 -10.59 21.60 15.73
C GLY A 112 -9.87 20.59 16.63
N LYS A 113 -9.90 20.76 17.97
CA LYS A 113 -9.09 19.94 18.89
C LYS A 113 -9.87 18.83 19.57
N THR A 114 -11.18 18.86 19.55
CA THR A 114 -12.02 17.84 20.19
C THR A 114 -12.96 17.22 19.18
N TRP A 115 -12.93 15.90 19.09
CA TRP A 115 -13.85 15.12 18.25
C TRP A 115 -14.76 14.31 19.16
N THR A 116 -16.06 14.59 19.13
CA THR A 116 -17.07 13.82 19.86
C THR A 116 -17.76 12.89 18.89
N ILE A 117 -17.64 11.59 19.14
CA ILE A 117 -18.08 10.51 18.25
C ILE A 117 -19.17 9.70 18.94
N THR A 118 -20.28 9.46 18.24
CA THR A 118 -21.35 8.56 18.69
C THR A 118 -21.27 7.25 17.91
N LEU A 119 -21.18 6.13 18.63
CA LEU A 119 -21.12 4.79 18.03
C LEU A 119 -22.51 4.28 17.69
N LYS A 120 -22.63 3.50 16.64
CA LYS A 120 -23.82 2.67 16.35
C LYS A 120 -24.01 1.64 17.49
N PRO A 121 -25.25 1.40 17.92
CA PRO A 121 -25.52 0.41 18.95
C PRO A 121 -25.26 -1.03 18.45
N ASP A 122 -25.19 -1.96 19.40
CA ASP A 122 -25.22 -3.42 19.20
C ASP A 122 -24.12 -3.99 18.28
N ARG A 123 -22.97 -3.29 18.18
CA ARG A 123 -21.80 -3.79 17.44
C ARG A 123 -21.10 -4.88 18.23
N LEU A 124 -20.69 -5.95 17.54
CA LEU A 124 -20.05 -7.12 18.13
C LEU A 124 -18.65 -7.35 17.53
N PHE A 125 -17.76 -7.85 18.35
CA PHE A 125 -16.54 -8.50 17.90
C PHE A 125 -16.81 -9.92 17.38
N SER A 126 -15.86 -10.50 16.68
CA SER A 126 -15.94 -11.84 16.08
C SER A 126 -16.17 -12.98 17.08
N ASP A 127 -15.87 -12.75 18.34
CA ASP A 127 -16.13 -13.69 19.45
C ASP A 127 -17.49 -13.46 20.15
N GLY A 128 -18.33 -12.59 19.59
CA GLY A 128 -19.65 -12.26 20.13
C GLY A 128 -19.65 -11.26 21.28
N SER A 129 -18.49 -10.77 21.74
CA SER A 129 -18.44 -9.74 22.78
C SER A 129 -18.84 -8.37 22.23
N PRO A 130 -19.50 -7.49 23.03
CA PRO A 130 -19.93 -6.17 22.57
C PRO A 130 -18.75 -5.25 22.32
N LEU A 131 -18.80 -4.48 21.22
CA LEU A 131 -17.89 -3.39 20.92
C LEU A 131 -18.49 -2.09 21.48
N THR A 132 -17.73 -1.38 22.30
CA THR A 132 -18.15 -0.17 23.00
C THR A 132 -17.17 0.99 22.81
N SER A 133 -17.56 2.16 23.29
CA SER A 133 -16.69 3.35 23.33
C SER A 133 -15.38 3.12 24.10
N LYS A 134 -15.38 2.18 25.09
CA LYS A 134 -14.16 1.83 25.83
C LYS A 134 -13.12 1.16 24.93
N ASP A 135 -13.55 0.34 23.98
CA ASP A 135 -12.67 -0.33 23.03
C ASP A 135 -12.06 0.69 22.06
N VAL A 136 -12.86 1.64 21.60
CA VAL A 136 -12.38 2.74 20.75
C VAL A 136 -11.38 3.61 21.50
N ALA A 137 -11.72 4.09 22.70
CA ALA A 137 -10.81 4.91 23.51
C ALA A 137 -9.50 4.17 23.82
N TYR A 138 -9.60 2.89 24.18
CA TYR A 138 -8.43 2.04 24.38
C TYR A 138 -7.56 1.98 23.13
N THR A 139 -8.14 1.67 21.96
CA THR A 139 -7.42 1.51 20.68
C THR A 139 -6.62 2.76 20.35
N PHE A 140 -7.24 3.94 20.42
CA PHE A 140 -6.57 5.20 20.12
C PHE A 140 -5.46 5.52 21.12
N ASN A 141 -5.69 5.32 22.42
CA ASN A 141 -4.66 5.54 23.45
C ASN A 141 -3.50 4.53 23.31
N ALA A 142 -3.79 3.27 23.01
CA ALA A 142 -2.79 2.24 22.77
C ALA A 142 -1.95 2.54 21.52
N ALA A 143 -2.59 2.94 20.42
CA ALA A 143 -1.89 3.34 19.20
C ALA A 143 -0.96 4.56 19.43
N LYS A 144 -1.39 5.53 20.26
CA LYS A 144 -0.54 6.65 20.67
C LYS A 144 0.66 6.23 21.51
N ALA A 145 0.47 5.25 22.38
CA ALA A 145 1.54 4.76 23.28
C ALA A 145 2.49 3.77 22.58
N SER A 146 2.06 3.18 21.48
CA SER A 146 2.86 2.21 20.71
C SER A 146 3.98 2.90 19.92
N ALA A 147 5.01 2.14 19.56
CA ALA A 147 6.00 2.53 18.55
C ALA A 147 5.54 2.18 17.11
N GLY A 148 4.23 1.97 16.90
CA GLY A 148 3.68 1.51 15.63
C GLY A 148 3.66 2.56 14.53
N LYS A 149 3.33 2.12 13.32
CA LYS A 149 3.35 2.94 12.09
C LYS A 149 2.14 3.90 11.95
N VAL A 150 1.16 3.85 12.86
CA VAL A 150 0.00 4.73 12.83
C VAL A 150 0.42 6.16 13.17
N ASN A 151 0.19 7.09 12.25
CA ASN A 151 0.50 8.49 12.50
C ASN A 151 -0.55 9.13 13.44
N MET A 152 -0.39 8.91 14.74
CA MET A 152 -1.23 9.53 15.76
C MET A 152 -0.94 11.03 15.95
N GLY A 153 0.10 11.54 15.35
CA GLY A 153 0.44 12.97 15.21
C GLY A 153 0.11 13.81 16.42
N ARG A 154 -0.96 14.57 16.33
CA ARG A 154 -1.44 15.51 17.34
C ARG A 154 -2.46 14.94 18.33
N PHE A 155 -2.80 13.67 18.20
CA PHE A 155 -3.67 13.00 19.17
C PHE A 155 -3.03 12.98 20.55
N VAL A 156 -3.81 13.33 21.58
CA VAL A 156 -3.39 13.38 22.99
C VAL A 156 -4.00 12.23 23.77
N SER A 157 -5.33 12.15 23.77
CA SER A 157 -6.06 11.14 24.56
C SER A 157 -7.44 10.87 23.99
N ALA A 158 -8.01 9.73 24.37
CA ALA A 158 -9.38 9.36 24.14
C ALA A 158 -10.09 9.01 25.45
N GLU A 159 -11.34 9.41 25.58
CA GLU A 159 -12.21 9.15 26.73
C GLU A 159 -13.52 8.50 26.28
N ALA A 160 -14.09 7.67 27.15
CA ALA A 160 -15.35 6.98 26.94
C ALA A 160 -16.35 7.35 28.06
N PRO A 161 -17.05 8.50 27.97
CA PRO A 161 -17.92 8.97 29.05
C PRO A 161 -19.16 8.07 29.27
N ASN A 162 -19.59 7.35 28.25
CA ASN A 162 -20.65 6.33 28.33
C ASN A 162 -20.40 5.26 27.25
N ALA A 163 -21.22 4.22 27.17
CA ALA A 163 -21.00 3.07 26.30
C ALA A 163 -21.00 3.39 24.78
N GLN A 164 -21.54 4.51 24.36
CA GLN A 164 -21.69 4.86 22.94
C GLN A 164 -20.94 6.14 22.55
N THR A 165 -20.41 6.91 23.51
CA THR A 165 -19.73 8.18 23.22
C THR A 165 -18.25 8.06 23.45
N VAL A 166 -17.47 8.48 22.46
CA VAL A 166 -16.01 8.65 22.55
C VAL A 166 -15.67 10.10 22.32
N VAL A 167 -14.75 10.63 23.13
CA VAL A 167 -14.20 11.96 22.96
C VAL A 167 -12.71 11.84 22.70
N LEU A 168 -12.26 12.32 21.54
CA LEU A 168 -10.85 12.32 21.14
C LEU A 168 -10.29 13.74 21.26
N HIS A 169 -9.13 13.88 21.91
CA HIS A 169 -8.45 15.15 22.15
C HIS A 169 -7.18 15.25 21.33
N LEU A 170 -6.99 16.40 20.67
CA LEU A 170 -5.81 16.76 19.89
C LEU A 170 -5.11 17.96 20.53
N SER A 171 -3.77 18.01 20.49
CA SER A 171 -2.97 19.15 20.96
C SER A 171 -3.14 20.38 20.05
N ALA A 172 -3.39 20.16 18.77
CA ALA A 172 -3.68 21.17 17.75
C ALA A 172 -4.62 20.57 16.70
N PRO A 173 -5.35 21.38 15.92
CA PRO A 173 -6.16 20.86 14.81
C PRO A 173 -5.28 20.10 13.81
N GLN A 174 -5.84 19.05 13.23
CA GLN A 174 -5.19 18.22 12.20
C GLN A 174 -6.18 17.91 11.10
N SER A 175 -6.03 18.54 9.94
CA SER A 175 -6.93 18.37 8.79
C SER A 175 -7.06 16.92 8.31
N THR A 176 -6.00 16.14 8.50
CA THR A 176 -5.91 14.74 8.05
C THR A 176 -6.33 13.72 9.11
N PHE A 177 -6.76 14.15 10.30
CA PHE A 177 -7.08 13.22 11.39
C PHE A 177 -8.25 12.28 11.06
N ILE A 178 -9.15 12.71 10.17
CA ILE A 178 -10.23 11.86 9.67
C ILE A 178 -9.72 10.58 8.99
N ASN A 179 -8.51 10.59 8.41
CA ASN A 179 -7.90 9.40 7.82
C ASN A 179 -7.56 8.34 8.89
N VAL A 180 -7.20 8.77 10.10
CA VAL A 180 -6.98 7.84 11.22
C VAL A 180 -8.27 7.13 11.62
N LEU A 181 -9.42 7.85 11.56
CA LEU A 181 -10.73 7.25 11.83
C LEU A 181 -11.12 6.20 10.76
N ALA A 182 -10.57 6.32 9.54
CA ALA A 182 -10.85 5.44 8.42
C ALA A 182 -9.80 4.35 8.19
N SER A 183 -8.73 4.31 8.97
CA SER A 183 -7.66 3.32 8.81
C SER A 183 -7.33 2.54 10.08
N LEU A 184 -7.53 3.14 11.26
CA LEU A 184 -7.25 2.47 12.54
C LEU A 184 -8.39 1.51 12.90
N GLY A 185 -8.16 0.21 12.73
CA GLY A 185 -9.10 -0.84 13.12
C GLY A 185 -9.25 -0.91 14.64
N ILE A 186 -10.49 -1.11 15.12
CA ILE A 186 -10.80 -1.13 16.55
C ILE A 186 -10.51 -2.51 17.14
N VAL A 187 -9.76 -2.55 18.24
CA VAL A 187 -9.39 -3.77 18.97
C VAL A 187 -10.12 -3.86 20.33
N PRO A 188 -10.43 -5.07 20.83
CA PRO A 188 -11.12 -5.24 22.11
C PRO A 188 -10.17 -4.93 23.29
N ALA A 189 -10.48 -3.92 24.10
CA ALA A 189 -9.66 -3.45 25.21
C ALA A 189 -9.27 -4.58 26.22
N GLY A 190 -10.18 -5.52 26.48
CA GLY A 190 -9.95 -6.60 27.43
C GLY A 190 -9.21 -7.82 26.87
N LYS A 191 -8.95 -7.86 25.54
CA LYS A 191 -8.36 -9.03 24.85
C LYS A 191 -7.19 -8.68 23.95
N HIS A 192 -6.85 -7.38 23.84
CA HIS A 192 -5.67 -6.93 23.14
C HIS A 192 -4.44 -7.06 24.03
N GLY A 193 -3.43 -7.81 23.58
CA GLY A 193 -2.20 -8.07 24.35
C GLY A 193 -1.21 -8.91 23.55
N SER A 194 -0.28 -9.55 24.23
CA SER A 194 0.73 -10.42 23.59
C SER A 194 0.06 -11.54 22.81
N GLY A 195 0.41 -11.68 21.54
CA GLY A 195 -0.18 -12.67 20.61
C GLY A 195 -1.39 -12.18 19.83
N TYR A 196 -1.96 -11.01 20.12
CA TYR A 196 -3.09 -10.46 19.37
C TYR A 196 -2.80 -10.37 17.86
N ALA A 197 -1.59 -9.97 17.50
CA ALA A 197 -1.18 -9.80 16.09
C ALA A 197 -1.39 -11.06 15.23
N PHE A 198 -1.28 -12.26 15.83
CA PHE A 198 -1.45 -13.53 15.12
C PHE A 198 -2.79 -14.24 15.44
N HIS A 199 -3.57 -13.68 16.35
CA HIS A 199 -4.91 -14.15 16.73
C HIS A 199 -5.86 -12.96 16.90
N PRO A 200 -6.07 -12.15 15.85
CA PRO A 200 -6.86 -10.94 15.96
C PRO A 200 -8.33 -11.25 16.24
N ILE A 201 -8.89 -10.55 17.21
CA ILE A 201 -10.33 -10.47 17.46
C ILE A 201 -10.77 -9.09 16.98
N GLY A 202 -11.64 -9.05 15.98
CA GLY A 202 -12.09 -7.79 15.40
C GLY A 202 -13.57 -7.84 15.05
N SER A 203 -14.08 -6.74 14.52
CA SER A 203 -15.47 -6.58 14.10
C SER A 203 -15.64 -6.47 12.58
N GLY A 204 -14.57 -6.75 11.84
CA GLY A 204 -14.53 -6.69 10.37
C GLY A 204 -15.23 -7.89 9.71
N PRO A 205 -15.23 -7.89 8.35
CA PRO A 205 -15.98 -8.88 7.56
C PRO A 205 -15.45 -10.32 7.65
N TYR A 206 -14.19 -10.51 8.02
CA TYR A 206 -13.56 -11.82 8.14
C TYR A 206 -12.89 -12.03 9.48
N THR A 207 -12.69 -13.30 9.84
CA THR A 207 -11.89 -13.76 10.98
C THR A 207 -10.68 -14.56 10.49
N LEU A 208 -9.56 -14.44 11.17
CA LEU A 208 -8.37 -15.22 10.88
C LEU A 208 -8.53 -16.64 11.43
N VAL A 209 -8.46 -17.66 10.55
CA VAL A 209 -8.49 -19.08 10.91
C VAL A 209 -7.08 -19.60 11.13
N SER A 210 -6.16 -19.32 10.19
CA SER A 210 -4.77 -19.72 10.31
C SER A 210 -3.86 -18.79 9.53
N TYR A 211 -2.65 -18.57 10.03
CA TYR A 211 -1.61 -17.82 9.35
C TYR A 211 -0.28 -18.55 9.46
N GLN A 212 0.29 -18.87 8.33
CA GLN A 212 1.60 -19.48 8.18
C GLN A 212 2.48 -18.51 7.38
N PRO A 213 3.36 -17.74 8.06
CA PRO A 213 4.19 -16.74 7.40
C PRO A 213 4.97 -17.33 6.21
N GLY A 214 4.95 -16.62 5.08
CA GLY A 214 5.61 -17.04 3.84
C GLY A 214 4.97 -18.24 3.13
N GLN A 215 3.83 -18.74 3.60
CA GLN A 215 3.13 -19.86 2.96
C GLN A 215 1.69 -19.52 2.62
N GLN A 216 0.83 -19.34 3.64
CA GLN A 216 -0.60 -19.05 3.41
C GLN A 216 -1.29 -18.40 4.60
N MET A 217 -2.40 -17.78 4.31
CA MET A 217 -3.39 -17.34 5.28
C MET A 217 -4.76 -17.89 4.91
N ILE A 218 -5.52 -18.32 5.90
CA ILE A 218 -6.91 -18.75 5.74
C ILE A 218 -7.79 -17.88 6.62
N MET A 219 -8.82 -17.31 6.04
CA MET A 219 -9.82 -16.54 6.76
C MET A 219 -11.24 -17.00 6.37
N GLU A 220 -12.18 -16.84 7.31
CA GLU A 220 -13.59 -17.17 7.14
C GLU A 220 -14.46 -15.96 7.44
N ALA A 221 -15.65 -15.91 6.83
CA ALA A 221 -16.61 -14.85 7.04
C ALA A 221 -16.96 -14.72 8.53
N ASN A 222 -16.92 -13.50 9.07
CA ASN A 222 -17.27 -13.24 10.46
C ASN A 222 -18.80 -13.34 10.64
N PRO A 223 -19.31 -14.30 11.45
CA PRO A 223 -20.75 -14.48 11.64
C PRO A 223 -21.42 -13.32 12.39
N HIS A 224 -20.64 -12.49 13.09
CA HIS A 224 -21.10 -11.32 13.83
C HIS A 224 -20.92 -10.00 13.08
N TYR A 225 -20.41 -10.03 11.83
CA TYR A 225 -20.27 -8.82 11.01
C TYR A 225 -21.64 -8.26 10.62
N GLN A 226 -21.85 -6.99 10.91
CA GLN A 226 -23.13 -6.30 10.68
C GLN A 226 -23.12 -5.36 9.47
N GLY A 227 -22.10 -5.47 8.62
CA GLY A 227 -22.02 -4.81 7.33
C GLY A 227 -22.65 -5.62 6.21
N LYS A 228 -22.24 -5.34 4.98
CA LYS A 228 -22.69 -6.08 3.80
C LYS A 228 -22.21 -7.54 3.86
N LYS A 229 -23.13 -8.50 3.64
CA LYS A 229 -22.80 -9.91 3.66
C LYS A 229 -21.81 -10.27 2.56
N ASN A 230 -20.80 -11.06 2.92
CA ASN A 230 -19.81 -11.59 1.98
C ASN A 230 -20.41 -12.70 1.10
N ASP A 231 -20.00 -12.77 -0.16
CA ASP A 231 -20.33 -13.87 -1.08
C ASP A 231 -19.42 -15.09 -0.86
N PHE A 232 -18.26 -14.89 -0.25
CA PHE A 232 -17.24 -15.91 -0.01
C PHE A 232 -17.16 -16.21 1.48
N ASP A 233 -17.50 -17.43 1.85
CA ASP A 233 -17.44 -17.89 3.25
C ASP A 233 -16.00 -18.12 3.71
N LYS A 234 -15.12 -18.45 2.75
CA LYS A 234 -13.71 -18.73 3.01
C LYS A 234 -12.81 -18.09 1.95
N VAL A 235 -11.72 -17.49 2.40
CA VAL A 235 -10.67 -16.95 1.53
C VAL A 235 -9.31 -17.50 1.93
N VAL A 236 -8.56 -17.97 0.95
CA VAL A 236 -7.20 -18.49 1.10
C VAL A 236 -6.26 -17.56 0.33
N LEU A 237 -5.30 -16.96 1.03
CA LEU A 237 -4.20 -16.23 0.42
C LEU A 237 -2.96 -17.12 0.42
N LEU A 238 -2.39 -17.34 -0.75
CA LEU A 238 -1.12 -18.04 -0.91
C LEU A 238 -0.01 -17.01 -1.08
N PHE A 239 1.04 -17.13 -0.30
CA PHE A 239 2.22 -16.25 -0.36
C PHE A 239 3.24 -16.87 -1.30
N MET A 240 3.40 -16.27 -2.45
CA MET A 240 4.24 -16.76 -3.54
C MET A 240 5.01 -15.59 -4.15
N ASP A 241 6.23 -15.87 -4.63
CA ASP A 241 6.91 -14.94 -5.53
C ASP A 241 6.15 -14.79 -6.87
N GLU A 242 6.47 -13.73 -7.62
CA GLU A 242 5.77 -13.38 -8.86
C GLU A 242 5.78 -14.53 -9.89
N ASP A 243 6.91 -15.23 -10.06
CA ASP A 243 7.05 -16.32 -11.04
C ASP A 243 6.22 -17.54 -10.63
N SER A 244 6.26 -17.91 -9.35
CA SER A 244 5.48 -19.03 -8.81
C SER A 244 3.97 -18.76 -8.88
N ALA A 245 3.55 -17.53 -8.56
CA ALA A 245 2.15 -17.12 -8.64
C ALA A 245 1.64 -17.14 -10.10
N TYR A 246 2.48 -16.67 -11.03
CA TYR A 246 2.16 -16.72 -12.47
C TYR A 246 2.05 -18.15 -12.99
N ALA A 247 2.92 -19.07 -12.56
CA ALA A 247 2.82 -20.49 -12.90
C ALA A 247 1.56 -21.14 -12.31
N ALA A 248 1.20 -20.81 -11.06
CA ALA A 248 0.02 -21.35 -10.38
C ALA A 248 -1.30 -20.92 -11.05
N VAL A 249 -1.39 -19.68 -11.53
CA VAL A 249 -2.59 -19.21 -12.24
C VAL A 249 -2.77 -19.89 -13.59
N GLN A 250 -1.69 -20.23 -14.29
CA GLN A 250 -1.76 -20.99 -15.56
C GLN A 250 -2.35 -22.40 -15.39
N THR A 251 -2.26 -22.97 -14.19
CA THR A 251 -2.81 -24.30 -13.87
C THR A 251 -4.21 -24.26 -13.25
N GLY A 252 -4.82 -23.07 -13.16
CA GLY A 252 -6.17 -22.88 -12.61
C GLY A 252 -6.27 -23.04 -11.08
N GLN A 253 -5.16 -22.88 -10.37
CA GLN A 253 -5.12 -23.01 -8.90
C GLN A 253 -5.54 -21.73 -8.16
N LEU A 254 -5.63 -20.60 -8.87
CA LEU A 254 -5.90 -19.28 -8.30
C LEU A 254 -7.12 -18.64 -8.97
N ASP A 255 -7.95 -17.98 -8.19
CA ASP A 255 -9.07 -17.16 -8.67
C ASP A 255 -8.65 -15.72 -8.95
N LEU A 256 -7.62 -15.21 -8.25
CA LEU A 256 -7.03 -13.88 -8.47
C LEU A 256 -5.54 -13.93 -8.17
N VAL A 257 -4.74 -13.37 -9.07
CA VAL A 257 -3.31 -13.21 -8.88
C VAL A 257 -2.88 -11.80 -9.26
N LYS A 258 -2.05 -11.16 -8.43
CA LYS A 258 -1.35 -9.92 -8.78
C LYS A 258 -0.18 -10.25 -9.69
N ILE A 259 -0.03 -9.53 -10.80
CA ILE A 259 1.06 -9.70 -11.75
C ILE A 259 1.80 -8.37 -11.97
N PRO A 260 3.09 -8.39 -12.34
CA PRO A 260 3.80 -7.22 -12.84
C PRO A 260 3.14 -6.66 -14.11
N GLN A 261 3.21 -5.35 -14.31
CA GLN A 261 2.65 -4.69 -15.49
C GLN A 261 3.24 -5.24 -16.80
N SER A 262 4.53 -5.59 -16.81
CA SER A 262 5.22 -6.18 -17.96
C SER A 262 4.71 -7.56 -18.38
N LEU A 263 3.88 -8.21 -17.59
CA LEU A 263 3.20 -9.47 -17.93
C LEU A 263 1.73 -9.27 -18.31
N ALA A 264 1.22 -8.05 -18.31
CA ALA A 264 -0.20 -7.78 -18.54
C ALA A 264 -0.65 -8.14 -19.97
N SER A 265 0.22 -7.99 -20.97
CA SER A 265 -0.08 -8.36 -22.35
C SER A 265 -0.03 -9.88 -22.63
N VAL A 266 0.49 -10.68 -21.69
CA VAL A 266 0.60 -12.13 -21.87
C VAL A 266 -0.70 -12.82 -21.43
N PRO A 267 -1.53 -13.31 -22.39
CA PRO A 267 -2.81 -13.89 -22.04
C PRO A 267 -2.65 -15.22 -21.32
N VAL A 268 -3.42 -15.42 -20.26
CA VAL A 268 -3.55 -16.71 -19.56
C VAL A 268 -4.93 -17.28 -19.83
N SER A 269 -4.97 -18.51 -20.36
CA SER A 269 -6.23 -19.19 -20.69
C SER A 269 -7.13 -19.32 -19.46
N GLY A 270 -8.40 -18.97 -19.59
CA GLY A 270 -9.36 -19.03 -18.50
C GLY A 270 -9.28 -17.88 -17.49
N MET A 271 -8.41 -16.88 -17.72
CA MET A 271 -8.30 -15.70 -16.86
C MET A 271 -8.59 -14.42 -17.65
N LYS A 272 -9.12 -13.40 -16.96
CA LYS A 272 -9.27 -12.03 -17.50
C LYS A 272 -8.26 -11.10 -16.85
N LEU A 273 -7.69 -10.19 -17.63
CA LEU A 273 -6.85 -9.11 -17.11
C LEU A 273 -7.73 -8.02 -16.46
N LEU A 274 -7.36 -7.59 -15.28
CA LEU A 274 -7.89 -6.42 -14.60
C LEU A 274 -6.77 -5.43 -14.36
N SER A 275 -7.06 -4.14 -14.52
CA SER A 275 -6.11 -3.05 -14.28
C SER A 275 -6.79 -1.97 -13.43
N HIS A 276 -6.41 -1.87 -12.18
CA HIS A 276 -7.02 -0.99 -11.20
C HIS A 276 -6.21 0.28 -11.01
N LYS A 277 -6.90 1.41 -10.93
CA LYS A 277 -6.28 2.69 -10.57
C LYS A 277 -5.67 2.60 -9.18
N SER A 278 -4.49 3.17 -9.01
CA SER A 278 -3.86 3.27 -7.70
C SER A 278 -3.19 4.63 -7.49
N ALA A 279 -2.93 4.95 -6.22
CA ALA A 279 -2.04 6.03 -5.83
C ALA A 279 -0.57 5.57 -5.78
N ASP A 280 -0.29 4.30 -6.09
CA ASP A 280 1.04 3.71 -6.04
C ASP A 280 1.97 4.39 -7.05
N ASN A 281 2.74 5.36 -6.56
CA ASN A 281 3.62 6.17 -7.38
C ASN A 281 5.05 5.61 -7.44
N ARG A 282 5.79 6.06 -8.45
CA ARG A 282 7.24 5.88 -8.57
C ARG A 282 7.88 7.23 -8.80
N GLY A 283 8.92 7.52 -8.01
CA GLY A 283 9.65 8.77 -8.11
C GLY A 283 11.11 8.62 -7.70
N ILE A 284 11.99 9.41 -8.32
CA ILE A 284 13.39 9.50 -7.92
C ILE A 284 13.52 10.59 -6.86
N MET A 285 13.86 10.18 -5.67
CA MET A 285 14.27 11.07 -4.59
C MET A 285 15.70 11.53 -4.82
N PHE A 286 15.97 12.80 -4.56
CA PHE A 286 17.30 13.38 -4.64
C PHE A 286 17.78 13.84 -3.26
N PRO A 287 19.01 13.51 -2.82
CA PRO A 287 19.68 14.26 -1.76
C PRO A 287 19.87 15.72 -2.17
N MET A 288 19.39 16.67 -1.35
CA MET A 288 19.32 18.09 -1.73
C MET A 288 20.29 19.01 -1.00
N VAL A 289 21.11 18.43 -0.12
CA VAL A 289 22.20 19.14 0.58
C VAL A 289 23.55 18.66 0.05
N LYS A 290 24.57 19.51 0.22
CA LYS A 290 25.95 19.15 -0.15
C LYS A 290 26.47 17.99 0.70
N ALA A 291 27.36 17.19 0.09
CA ALA A 291 28.04 16.09 0.79
C ALA A 291 28.89 16.58 1.95
N GLY A 292 29.10 15.71 2.96
CA GLY A 292 30.04 15.96 4.06
C GLY A 292 29.45 15.77 5.46
N ALA A 293 28.14 15.76 5.61
CA ALA A 293 27.49 15.44 6.89
C ALA A 293 27.25 13.92 7.03
N LYS A 294 26.96 13.51 8.26
CA LYS A 294 26.55 12.13 8.60
C LYS A 294 25.33 12.17 9.50
N ASP A 295 24.50 11.13 9.40
CA ASP A 295 23.39 10.91 10.32
C ASP A 295 23.90 10.40 11.69
N LYS A 296 22.96 10.16 12.64
CA LYS A 296 23.25 9.64 13.98
C LYS A 296 23.91 8.26 13.99
N ASP A 297 23.72 7.48 12.91
CA ASP A 297 24.21 6.12 12.74
C ASP A 297 25.52 6.08 11.93
N GLY A 298 26.03 7.26 11.53
CA GLY A 298 27.29 7.43 10.79
C GLY A 298 27.17 7.29 9.28
N ASN A 299 25.97 7.13 8.73
CA ASN A 299 25.74 7.05 7.30
C ASN A 299 25.92 8.44 6.63
N PRO A 300 26.42 8.49 5.38
CA PRO A 300 26.67 9.76 4.70
C PRO A 300 25.37 10.49 4.33
N ILE A 301 25.39 11.82 4.46
CA ILE A 301 24.31 12.73 4.04
C ILE A 301 24.86 13.67 2.97
N GLY A 302 24.01 13.93 1.94
CA GLY A 302 24.23 14.94 0.92
C GLY A 302 24.97 14.41 -0.30
N ASN A 303 24.79 15.12 -1.41
CA ASN A 303 25.35 14.79 -2.72
C ASN A 303 25.59 16.08 -3.50
N ASP A 304 26.83 16.36 -3.87
CA ASP A 304 27.21 17.62 -4.50
C ASP A 304 26.60 17.81 -5.89
N VAL A 305 26.28 16.74 -6.60
CA VAL A 305 25.63 16.79 -7.91
C VAL A 305 24.15 17.11 -7.76
N THR A 306 23.42 16.34 -6.94
CA THR A 306 21.97 16.54 -6.78
C THR A 306 21.59 17.69 -5.86
N ALA A 307 22.52 18.25 -5.09
CA ALA A 307 22.32 19.49 -4.37
C ALA A 307 22.06 20.68 -5.32
N ASP A 308 22.60 20.62 -6.55
CA ASP A 308 22.31 21.62 -7.58
C ASP A 308 20.92 21.39 -8.19
N VAL A 309 20.04 22.39 -8.05
CA VAL A 309 18.68 22.34 -8.59
C VAL A 309 18.63 22.17 -10.11
N ALA A 310 19.66 22.62 -10.83
CA ALA A 310 19.73 22.50 -12.29
C ALA A 310 19.82 21.02 -12.72
N ILE A 311 20.57 20.20 -11.99
CA ILE A 311 20.65 18.74 -12.20
C ILE A 311 19.25 18.13 -12.02
N ARG A 312 18.57 18.43 -10.91
CA ARG A 312 17.23 17.87 -10.62
C ARG A 312 16.20 18.28 -11.66
N LYS A 313 16.22 19.56 -12.09
CA LYS A 313 15.35 20.06 -13.16
C LYS A 313 15.67 19.41 -14.51
N ALA A 314 16.94 19.28 -14.88
CA ALA A 314 17.35 18.64 -16.13
C ALA A 314 16.90 17.17 -16.19
N ILE A 315 17.08 16.41 -15.10
CA ILE A 315 16.59 15.03 -14.99
C ILE A 315 15.06 14.97 -15.14
N ASN A 316 14.33 15.89 -14.51
CA ASN A 316 12.88 15.96 -14.64
C ASN A 316 12.42 16.24 -16.08
N TYR A 317 13.11 17.14 -16.82
CA TYR A 317 12.73 17.48 -18.19
C TYR A 317 13.12 16.45 -19.23
N VAL A 318 14.23 15.70 -19.01
CA VAL A 318 14.68 14.70 -20.00
C VAL A 318 13.86 13.43 -19.97
N ILE A 319 13.34 13.05 -18.80
CA ILE A 319 12.55 11.83 -18.66
C ILE A 319 11.23 11.99 -19.41
N ASN A 320 10.94 11.05 -20.32
CA ASN A 320 9.67 10.96 -21.01
C ASN A 320 8.76 9.96 -20.26
N ARG A 321 7.87 10.50 -19.43
CA ARG A 321 6.98 9.71 -18.57
C ARG A 321 5.95 8.90 -19.36
N GLN A 322 5.45 9.48 -20.47
CA GLN A 322 4.52 8.78 -21.34
C GLN A 322 5.19 7.55 -21.97
N GLN A 323 6.45 7.70 -22.41
CA GLN A 323 7.21 6.57 -22.96
C GLN A 323 7.43 5.47 -21.93
N LEU A 324 7.70 5.83 -20.66
CA LEU A 324 7.80 4.85 -19.57
C LEU A 324 6.47 4.11 -19.37
N ALA A 325 5.34 4.84 -19.38
CA ALA A 325 4.02 4.25 -19.19
C ALA A 325 3.65 3.29 -20.35
N ASP A 326 3.84 3.73 -21.61
CA ASP A 326 3.35 3.00 -22.79
C ASP A 326 4.28 1.85 -23.18
N GLN A 327 5.61 2.11 -23.19
CA GLN A 327 6.56 1.16 -23.78
C GLN A 327 7.19 0.22 -22.74
N LEU A 328 7.32 0.68 -21.49
CA LEU A 328 7.90 -0.14 -20.43
C LEU A 328 6.83 -0.88 -19.62
N LEU A 329 5.69 -0.23 -19.37
CA LEU A 329 4.63 -0.75 -18.53
C LEU A 329 3.32 -1.05 -19.31
N GLU A 330 3.43 -1.14 -20.64
CA GLU A 330 2.37 -1.59 -21.54
C GLU A 330 1.04 -0.82 -21.41
N GLY A 331 1.11 0.46 -21.02
CA GLY A 331 -0.05 1.31 -20.75
C GLY A 331 -0.67 1.10 -19.35
N HIS A 332 -0.10 0.25 -18.50
CA HIS A 332 -0.59 0.01 -17.14
C HIS A 332 0.06 0.94 -16.10
N ALA A 333 0.31 2.17 -16.50
CA ALA A 333 0.72 3.27 -15.63
C ALA A 333 0.25 4.60 -16.22
N VAL A 334 0.24 5.64 -15.38
CA VAL A 334 -0.09 7.01 -15.78
C VAL A 334 1.11 7.90 -15.46
N PRO A 335 1.57 8.80 -16.38
CA PRO A 335 2.56 9.80 -16.05
C PRO A 335 2.19 10.56 -14.77
N ALA A 336 3.13 10.71 -13.84
CA ALA A 336 2.93 11.42 -12.59
C ALA A 336 3.95 12.56 -12.43
N PHE A 337 3.49 13.72 -11.94
CA PHE A 337 4.27 14.93 -11.81
C PHE A 337 4.32 15.46 -10.38
N SER A 338 3.64 14.77 -9.46
CA SER A 338 3.63 15.04 -8.02
C SER A 338 3.53 13.73 -7.24
N ALA A 339 3.79 13.79 -5.93
CA ALA A 339 3.63 12.66 -5.00
C ALA A 339 2.17 12.15 -4.92
N VAL A 340 1.23 13.02 -5.19
CA VAL A 340 -0.22 12.80 -5.00
C VAL A 340 -0.99 12.97 -6.30
N TYR A 341 -0.32 12.69 -7.43
CA TYR A 341 -0.86 12.93 -8.76
C TYR A 341 -2.20 12.26 -8.98
N GLY A 342 -3.17 13.06 -9.42
CA GLY A 342 -4.54 12.59 -9.67
C GLY A 342 -5.43 12.42 -8.44
N LEU A 343 -4.92 12.71 -7.23
CA LEU A 343 -5.72 12.73 -6.01
C LEU A 343 -6.38 14.10 -5.79
N PRO A 344 -7.48 14.19 -5.02
CA PRO A 344 -8.23 15.45 -4.85
C PRO A 344 -7.42 16.63 -4.31
N TRP A 345 -6.34 16.36 -3.61
CA TRP A 345 -5.44 17.37 -3.01
C TRP A 345 -4.19 17.65 -3.84
N ASP A 346 -4.12 17.11 -5.06
CA ASP A 346 -3.07 17.48 -6.00
C ASP A 346 -3.29 18.86 -6.61
N ALA A 347 -2.21 19.51 -7.03
CA ALA A 347 -2.29 20.76 -7.79
C ALA A 347 -2.87 20.51 -9.19
N PRO A 348 -3.84 21.32 -9.65
CA PRO A 348 -4.48 21.07 -10.95
C PRO A 348 -3.53 21.22 -12.13
N ASP A 349 -2.51 22.11 -12.04
CA ASP A 349 -1.60 22.46 -13.11
C ASP A 349 -0.17 21.96 -12.85
N VAL A 350 -0.02 20.78 -12.26
CA VAL A 350 1.28 20.22 -11.88
C VAL A 350 2.05 19.65 -13.08
N ALA A 351 1.35 19.20 -14.11
CA ALA A 351 1.96 18.59 -15.29
C ALA A 351 2.72 19.62 -16.14
N PHE A 352 3.83 19.20 -16.71
CA PHE A 352 4.66 19.98 -17.62
C PHE A 352 5.07 19.15 -18.83
N LYS A 353 5.48 19.81 -19.93
CA LYS A 353 6.03 19.13 -21.09
C LYS A 353 7.39 18.54 -20.72
N ASP A 354 7.52 17.24 -20.75
CA ASP A 354 8.74 16.47 -20.50
C ASP A 354 9.29 15.80 -21.79
N GLY A 355 10.29 14.93 -21.66
CA GLY A 355 11.01 14.35 -22.79
C GLY A 355 11.80 15.40 -23.60
N ASP A 356 12.07 16.57 -23.04
CA ASP A 356 12.71 17.70 -23.71
C ASP A 356 14.22 17.74 -23.42
N VAL A 357 14.96 16.92 -24.16
CA VAL A 357 16.43 16.81 -24.07
C VAL A 357 17.10 18.19 -24.25
N LYS A 358 16.62 18.98 -25.23
CA LYS A 358 17.23 20.30 -25.49
C LYS A 358 17.08 21.22 -24.28
N LYS A 359 15.88 21.33 -23.74
CA LYS A 359 15.63 22.15 -22.54
C LYS A 359 16.46 21.71 -21.36
N ALA A 360 16.59 20.39 -21.15
CA ALA A 360 17.41 19.84 -20.09
C ALA A 360 18.89 20.21 -20.24
N ILE A 361 19.44 20.13 -21.46
CA ILE A 361 20.81 20.57 -21.77
C ILE A 361 20.97 22.05 -21.52
N ASP A 362 20.06 22.90 -22.05
CA ASP A 362 20.10 24.34 -21.87
C ASP A 362 20.14 24.76 -20.38
N ILE A 363 19.39 24.05 -19.53
CA ILE A 363 19.38 24.25 -18.06
C ILE A 363 20.76 23.97 -17.45
N LEU A 364 21.40 22.87 -17.84
CA LEU A 364 22.72 22.49 -17.33
C LEU A 364 23.80 23.48 -17.78
N GLU A 365 23.79 23.89 -19.05
CA GLU A 365 24.75 24.84 -19.59
C GLU A 365 24.65 26.22 -18.95
N GLN A 366 23.40 26.71 -18.75
CA GLN A 366 23.16 27.99 -18.05
C GLN A 366 23.61 27.92 -16.58
N ALA A 367 23.53 26.75 -15.95
CA ALA A 367 24.01 26.54 -14.59
C ALA A 367 25.52 26.32 -14.47
N GLY A 368 26.24 26.24 -15.61
CA GLY A 368 27.70 26.07 -15.65
C GLY A 368 28.18 24.61 -15.68
N TRP A 369 27.28 23.64 -15.83
CA TRP A 369 27.65 22.24 -16.05
C TRP A 369 28.11 22.03 -17.50
N LYS A 370 29.37 21.68 -17.71
CA LYS A 370 29.99 21.53 -19.04
C LYS A 370 30.91 20.30 -19.04
N ASP A 371 30.98 19.63 -20.15
CA ASP A 371 32.02 18.62 -20.42
C ASP A 371 33.31 19.38 -20.80
N THR A 372 34.25 19.44 -19.88
CA THR A 372 35.46 20.29 -20.02
C THR A 372 36.68 19.49 -20.48
N ASP A 373 36.70 18.18 -20.32
CA ASP A 373 37.77 17.28 -20.73
C ASP A 373 37.43 16.41 -21.96
N GLY A 374 36.17 16.41 -22.40
CA GLY A 374 35.72 15.74 -23.61
C GLY A 374 35.41 14.24 -23.40
N ASP A 375 35.25 13.79 -22.16
CA ASP A 375 34.97 12.39 -21.87
C ASP A 375 33.46 12.02 -21.87
N GLY A 376 32.59 13.00 -22.12
CA GLY A 376 31.16 12.86 -22.22
C GLY A 376 30.40 13.01 -20.90
N VAL A 377 31.08 13.28 -19.79
CA VAL A 377 30.49 13.59 -18.48
C VAL A 377 30.71 15.06 -18.15
N ARG A 378 29.67 15.77 -17.72
CA ARG A 378 29.76 17.18 -17.37
C ARG A 378 30.40 17.41 -16.01
N GLU A 379 31.12 18.54 -15.86
CA GLU A 379 31.68 19.02 -14.61
C GLU A 379 31.19 20.44 -14.29
N LYS A 380 31.21 20.75 -12.98
CA LYS A 380 31.05 22.10 -12.45
C LYS A 380 31.83 22.23 -11.14
N ASP A 381 32.69 23.24 -11.05
CA ASP A 381 33.50 23.56 -9.86
C ASP A 381 34.31 22.35 -9.34
N GLY A 382 34.81 21.49 -10.24
CA GLY A 382 35.53 20.25 -9.91
C GLY A 382 34.66 19.08 -9.53
N VAL A 383 33.34 19.22 -9.54
CA VAL A 383 32.39 18.12 -9.30
C VAL A 383 31.97 17.51 -10.62
N ARG A 384 32.14 16.21 -10.78
CA ARG A 384 31.67 15.45 -11.95
C ARG A 384 30.20 15.08 -11.78
N ALA A 385 29.42 15.16 -12.86
CA ALA A 385 28.01 14.76 -12.88
C ALA A 385 27.83 13.24 -12.86
N GLU A 386 28.29 12.61 -11.78
CA GLU A 386 28.20 11.15 -11.56
C GLU A 386 27.24 10.85 -10.43
N LEU A 387 26.28 9.95 -10.68
CA LEU A 387 25.24 9.55 -9.74
C LEU A 387 25.18 8.02 -9.60
N THR A 388 24.75 7.57 -8.43
CA THR A 388 24.33 6.18 -8.22
C THR A 388 22.85 6.14 -7.86
N LEU A 389 22.00 5.68 -8.78
CA LEU A 389 20.58 5.49 -8.53
C LEU A 389 20.36 4.12 -7.86
N TRP A 390 19.84 4.15 -6.64
CA TRP A 390 19.49 2.94 -5.90
C TRP A 390 18.03 2.55 -6.11
N TYR A 391 17.75 1.24 -6.07
CA TYR A 391 16.40 0.70 -6.06
C TYR A 391 16.37 -0.60 -5.23
N THR A 392 15.18 -1.04 -4.79
CA THR A 392 15.06 -2.28 -4.02
C THR A 392 15.27 -3.51 -4.90
N ALA A 393 16.04 -4.47 -4.39
CA ALA A 393 16.24 -5.76 -5.05
C ALA A 393 14.93 -6.59 -5.06
N GLY A 394 14.76 -7.43 -6.09
CA GLY A 394 13.57 -8.28 -6.23
C GLY A 394 12.34 -7.57 -6.82
N ASP A 395 12.39 -6.26 -7.07
CA ASP A 395 11.32 -5.51 -7.74
C ASP A 395 11.66 -5.28 -9.23
N THR A 396 11.02 -6.06 -10.08
CA THR A 396 11.23 -6.01 -11.53
C THR A 396 10.86 -4.64 -12.11
N THR A 397 9.74 -4.07 -11.69
CA THR A 397 9.27 -2.75 -12.17
C THR A 397 10.26 -1.64 -11.83
N ARG A 398 10.80 -1.60 -10.59
CA ARG A 398 11.83 -0.60 -10.22
C ARG A 398 13.12 -0.79 -10.99
N ARG A 399 13.56 -2.02 -11.22
CA ARG A 399 14.74 -2.31 -12.03
C ARG A 399 14.59 -1.76 -13.45
N GLU A 400 13.48 -2.06 -14.12
CA GLU A 400 13.19 -1.66 -15.49
C GLU A 400 13.09 -0.14 -15.64
N ILE A 401 12.35 0.53 -14.73
CA ILE A 401 12.28 2.00 -14.68
C ILE A 401 13.68 2.61 -14.50
N SER A 402 14.50 2.07 -13.58
CA SER A 402 15.85 2.60 -13.33
C SER A 402 16.75 2.47 -14.56
N GLN A 403 16.66 1.36 -15.30
CA GLN A 403 17.39 1.13 -16.55
C GLN A 403 16.95 2.12 -17.64
N ALA A 404 15.65 2.30 -17.84
CA ALA A 404 15.12 3.26 -18.82
C ALA A 404 15.50 4.70 -18.48
N VAL A 405 15.40 5.10 -17.22
CA VAL A 405 15.81 6.45 -16.76
C VAL A 405 17.29 6.69 -17.01
N ARG A 406 18.16 5.73 -16.70
CA ARG A 406 19.60 5.86 -16.98
C ARG A 406 19.85 6.15 -18.46
N GLU A 407 19.20 5.46 -19.38
CA GLU A 407 19.38 5.70 -20.82
C GLU A 407 18.81 7.07 -21.25
N MET A 408 17.68 7.52 -20.65
CA MET A 408 17.11 8.84 -20.93
C MET A 408 17.99 9.98 -20.41
N VAL A 409 18.70 9.78 -19.30
CA VAL A 409 19.58 10.80 -18.68
C VAL A 409 20.94 10.88 -19.39
N LYS A 410 21.41 9.82 -20.02
CA LYS A 410 22.71 9.74 -20.67
C LYS A 410 23.03 10.89 -21.66
N PRO A 411 22.08 11.36 -22.52
CA PRO A 411 22.35 12.48 -23.44
C PRO A 411 22.65 13.81 -22.74
N LEU A 412 22.39 13.92 -21.44
CA LEU A 412 22.70 15.11 -20.64
C LEU A 412 24.17 15.21 -20.23
N GLY A 413 25.00 14.21 -20.50
CA GLY A 413 26.34 14.10 -19.93
C GLY A 413 26.34 13.86 -18.42
N ILE A 414 25.33 13.17 -17.92
CA ILE A 414 25.25 12.72 -16.53
C ILE A 414 25.49 11.19 -16.52
N SER A 415 26.54 10.76 -15.83
CA SER A 415 26.84 9.35 -15.64
C SER A 415 25.98 8.79 -14.49
N MET A 416 25.10 7.84 -14.80
CA MET A 416 24.20 7.23 -13.79
C MET A 416 24.49 5.74 -13.65
N ASN A 417 25.09 5.36 -12.53
CA ASN A 417 25.28 3.98 -12.13
C ASN A 417 24.01 3.46 -11.44
N LEU A 418 23.71 2.17 -11.57
CA LEU A 418 22.57 1.53 -10.92
C LEU A 418 23.04 0.59 -9.83
N ARG A 419 22.37 0.63 -8.67
CA ARG A 419 22.56 -0.34 -7.59
C ARG A 419 21.23 -0.80 -7.02
N SER A 420 21.14 -2.09 -6.72
CA SER A 420 20.00 -2.68 -5.99
C SER A 420 20.44 -3.21 -4.64
N GLY A 421 19.55 -3.17 -3.66
CA GLY A 421 19.79 -3.69 -2.31
C GLY A 421 18.48 -3.94 -1.56
N SER A 422 18.56 -4.56 -0.39
CA SER A 422 17.41 -4.61 0.54
C SER A 422 17.05 -3.21 1.02
N TRP A 423 15.86 -3.04 1.58
CA TRP A 423 15.50 -1.75 2.21
C TRP A 423 16.45 -1.36 3.35
N ASP A 424 16.99 -2.33 4.10
CA ASP A 424 18.00 -2.08 5.13
C ASP A 424 19.31 -1.55 4.52
N GLU A 425 19.68 -2.03 3.34
CA GLU A 425 20.86 -1.52 2.64
C GLU A 425 20.59 -0.15 2.02
N VAL A 426 19.46 0.03 1.35
CA VAL A 426 19.03 1.31 0.76
C VAL A 426 18.98 2.41 1.82
N SER A 427 18.46 2.11 3.03
CA SER A 427 18.35 3.09 4.12
C SER A 427 19.70 3.69 4.55
N ARG A 428 20.80 2.93 4.42
CA ARG A 428 22.16 3.41 4.77
C ARG A 428 22.73 4.38 3.74
N TYR A 429 22.25 4.32 2.50
CA TYR A 429 22.81 5.09 1.38
C TYR A 429 21.85 6.16 0.84
N MET A 430 20.56 6.13 1.21
CA MET A 430 19.52 6.98 0.63
C MET A 430 19.73 8.47 0.88
N HIS A 431 20.43 8.85 1.97
CA HIS A 431 20.66 10.26 2.27
C HIS A 431 21.79 10.89 1.44
N ALA A 432 22.59 10.07 0.75
CA ALA A 432 23.70 10.51 -0.09
C ALA A 432 23.55 10.13 -1.57
N ASN A 433 22.53 9.35 -1.93
CA ASN A 433 22.31 8.91 -3.29
C ASN A 433 20.85 9.05 -3.71
N PRO A 434 20.57 9.32 -4.99
CA PRO A 434 19.22 9.16 -5.54
C PRO A 434 18.67 7.75 -5.32
N VAL A 435 17.38 7.67 -5.02
CA VAL A 435 16.68 6.38 -4.83
C VAL A 435 15.37 6.40 -5.60
N LEU A 436 15.09 5.34 -6.34
CA LEU A 436 13.77 5.11 -6.94
C LEU A 436 12.84 4.54 -5.87
N PHE A 437 12.09 5.44 -5.26
CA PHE A 437 11.06 5.13 -4.28
C PHE A 437 9.69 4.87 -4.91
N GLY A 438 8.80 4.31 -4.11
CA GLY A 438 7.36 4.25 -4.36
C GLY A 438 6.63 4.47 -3.05
N TRP A 439 5.59 5.29 -3.12
CA TRP A 439 4.67 5.63 -2.05
C TRP A 439 3.24 5.55 -2.61
N GLY A 440 2.28 6.11 -1.95
CA GLY A 440 0.92 6.13 -2.44
C GLY A 440 -0.10 5.97 -1.33
N SER A 441 -0.05 6.89 -0.38
CA SER A 441 -1.07 7.03 0.65
C SER A 441 -2.28 7.78 0.08
N LEU A 442 -3.47 7.38 0.52
CA LEU A 442 -4.69 8.15 0.32
C LEU A 442 -4.88 9.21 1.42
N ASP A 443 -3.79 9.71 1.97
CA ASP A 443 -3.72 10.75 3.00
C ASP A 443 -2.72 11.83 2.58
N PRO A 444 -3.11 13.12 2.47
CA PRO A 444 -2.21 14.21 2.09
C PRO A 444 -1.07 14.46 3.08
N SER A 445 -1.12 13.89 4.30
CA SER A 445 0.01 13.92 5.24
C SER A 445 1.28 13.28 4.66
N GLU A 446 1.18 12.49 3.59
CA GLU A 446 2.32 12.01 2.81
C GLU A 446 3.19 13.16 2.31
N LEU A 447 2.60 14.27 1.85
CA LEU A 447 3.34 15.47 1.45
C LEU A 447 4.12 16.08 2.63
N TYR A 448 3.53 16.07 3.82
CA TYR A 448 4.22 16.54 5.04
C TYR A 448 5.43 15.65 5.36
N ASN A 449 5.28 14.35 5.23
CA ASN A 449 6.35 13.39 5.50
C ASN A 449 7.49 13.50 4.47
N HIS A 450 7.18 13.76 3.20
CA HIS A 450 8.20 13.87 2.15
C HIS A 450 8.97 15.19 2.18
N TYR A 451 8.34 16.30 2.61
CA TYR A 451 8.90 17.61 2.34
C TYR A 451 9.11 18.49 3.57
N HIS A 452 8.41 18.27 4.69
CA HIS A 452 8.62 19.10 5.88
C HIS A 452 10.00 18.85 6.49
N SER A 453 10.74 19.94 6.81
CA SER A 453 12.11 19.86 7.32
C SER A 453 12.23 19.07 8.64
N SER A 454 11.20 19.09 9.49
CA SER A 454 11.17 18.28 10.71
C SER A 454 11.15 16.76 10.50
N LYS A 455 10.98 16.32 9.24
CA LYS A 455 10.97 14.91 8.85
C LYS A 455 12.28 14.43 8.23
N GLN A 456 13.30 15.28 8.17
CA GLN A 456 14.61 14.93 7.63
C GLN A 456 15.20 13.72 8.34
N GLY A 457 15.47 12.65 7.60
CA GLY A 457 16.11 11.43 8.11
C GLY A 457 15.31 10.67 9.18
N VAL A 458 13.98 10.90 9.28
CA VAL A 458 13.10 10.13 10.16
C VAL A 458 12.59 8.92 9.37
N GLU A 459 13.11 7.74 9.64
CA GLU A 459 12.83 6.53 8.86
C GLU A 459 13.09 6.78 7.36
N PHE A 460 12.09 6.54 6.50
CA PHE A 460 12.13 6.83 5.07
C PHE A 460 11.49 8.18 4.69
N PHE A 461 11.16 9.03 5.69
CA PHE A 461 10.56 10.34 5.45
C PHE A 461 11.65 11.38 5.16
N ASN A 462 11.34 12.31 4.28
CA ASN A 462 12.26 13.36 3.79
C ASN A 462 13.73 12.87 3.69
N PRO A 463 13.99 11.77 2.96
CA PRO A 463 15.31 11.14 2.95
C PRO A 463 16.36 11.99 2.21
N GLY A 464 15.91 12.94 1.38
CA GLY A 464 16.75 13.89 0.66
C GLY A 464 17.21 15.09 1.48
N TYR A 465 16.81 15.20 2.75
CA TYR A 465 17.10 16.36 3.63
C TYR A 465 16.61 17.68 3.05
N TYR A 466 15.47 17.66 2.34
CA TYR A 466 14.85 18.87 1.83
C TYR A 466 14.48 19.83 2.98
N SER A 467 14.74 21.12 2.77
CA SER A 467 14.37 22.18 3.69
C SER A 467 14.09 23.47 2.92
N ASN A 468 12.88 23.97 3.06
CA ASN A 468 12.47 25.28 2.56
C ASN A 468 11.43 25.87 3.53
N PRO A 469 11.78 26.94 4.30
CA PRO A 469 10.88 27.51 5.31
C PRO A 469 9.53 27.98 4.75
N ALA A 470 9.47 28.39 3.48
CA ALA A 470 8.20 28.79 2.85
C ALA A 470 7.31 27.60 2.58
N VAL A 471 7.89 26.45 2.20
CA VAL A 471 7.16 25.18 2.01
C VAL A 471 6.76 24.59 3.35
N ASP A 472 7.63 24.62 4.36
CA ASP A 472 7.30 24.18 5.73
C ASP A 472 6.07 24.93 6.27
N LYS A 473 6.07 26.26 6.13
CA LYS A 473 4.92 27.08 6.52
C LYS A 473 3.62 26.70 5.80
N GLN A 474 3.72 26.39 4.50
CA GLN A 474 2.55 25.98 3.72
C GLN A 474 2.02 24.60 4.16
N LEU A 475 2.93 23.65 4.42
CA LEU A 475 2.60 22.33 4.97
C LEU A 475 1.94 22.44 6.34
N ASP A 476 2.47 23.33 7.20
CA ASP A 476 1.88 23.62 8.51
C ASP A 476 0.47 24.25 8.40
N LEU A 477 0.26 25.17 7.48
CA LEU A 477 -1.07 25.74 7.20
C LEU A 477 -2.05 24.64 6.75
N ALA A 478 -1.64 23.79 5.81
CA ALA A 478 -2.46 22.68 5.34
C ALA A 478 -2.84 21.71 6.47
N MET A 479 -1.85 21.35 7.30
CA MET A 479 -2.05 20.43 8.43
C MET A 479 -2.92 21.02 9.53
N ASN A 480 -2.72 22.32 9.86
CA ASN A 480 -3.34 22.99 11.02
C ASN A 480 -4.77 23.53 10.75
N THR A 481 -5.24 23.50 9.52
CA THR A 481 -6.54 24.06 9.15
C THR A 481 -7.65 23.04 9.45
N PRO A 482 -8.62 23.32 10.35
CA PRO A 482 -9.68 22.37 10.70
C PRO A 482 -10.65 22.09 9.54
N ASP A 483 -10.96 23.13 8.76
CA ASP A 483 -11.85 23.00 7.59
C ASP A 483 -11.14 22.31 6.44
N TRP A 484 -11.63 21.11 6.09
CA TRP A 484 -11.02 20.29 5.04
C TRP A 484 -10.97 20.97 3.67
N LYS A 485 -12.00 21.73 3.30
CA LYS A 485 -12.03 22.42 2.00
C LYS A 485 -10.91 23.45 1.89
N THR A 486 -10.70 24.22 2.95
CA THR A 486 -9.60 25.20 3.05
C THR A 486 -8.24 24.51 3.14
N ALA A 487 -8.12 23.47 3.99
CA ALA A 487 -6.91 22.68 4.12
C ALA A 487 -6.48 22.08 2.77
N ARG A 488 -7.44 21.53 2.01
CA ARG A 488 -7.18 20.98 0.67
C ARG A 488 -6.56 22.01 -0.27
N SER A 489 -7.00 23.26 -0.23
CA SER A 489 -6.41 24.32 -1.07
C SER A 489 -4.96 24.60 -0.71
N TYR A 490 -4.60 24.48 0.58
CA TYR A 490 -3.21 24.61 1.02
C TYR A 490 -2.36 23.39 0.60
N TRP A 491 -2.89 22.17 0.67
CA TRP A 491 -2.22 20.96 0.14
C TRP A 491 -1.91 21.11 -1.35
N GLN A 492 -2.85 21.61 -2.15
CA GLN A 492 -2.65 21.85 -3.58
C GLN A 492 -1.53 22.85 -3.89
N GLN A 493 -1.25 23.78 -3.00
CA GLN A 493 -0.21 24.80 -3.17
C GLN A 493 1.22 24.32 -2.81
N ILE A 494 1.38 23.12 -2.24
CA ILE A 494 2.70 22.58 -1.89
C ILE A 494 3.59 22.41 -3.13
N ASN A 495 3.00 22.00 -4.24
CA ASN A 495 3.75 21.81 -5.47
C ASN A 495 4.30 23.13 -6.01
N TRP A 496 3.46 24.19 -6.03
CA TRP A 496 3.84 25.56 -6.37
C TRP A 496 2.77 26.56 -5.92
N ASN A 497 3.16 27.60 -5.17
CA ASN A 497 2.26 28.65 -4.69
C ASN A 497 2.45 30.01 -5.36
N GLY A 498 3.22 30.06 -6.47
CA GLY A 498 3.59 31.30 -7.17
C GLY A 498 4.96 31.87 -6.75
N SER A 499 5.55 31.41 -5.63
CA SER A 499 6.87 31.88 -5.15
C SER A 499 7.78 30.77 -4.65
N ALA A 500 7.23 29.72 -4.07
CA ALA A 500 7.97 28.57 -3.57
C ALA A 500 7.16 27.28 -3.79
N GLY A 501 7.83 26.14 -3.82
CA GLY A 501 7.19 24.83 -3.95
C GLY A 501 8.18 23.71 -4.25
N VAL A 502 7.73 22.49 -4.08
CA VAL A 502 8.53 21.27 -4.29
C VAL A 502 8.60 20.84 -5.75
N GLY A 503 7.71 21.37 -6.60
CA GLY A 503 7.60 21.00 -8.01
C GLY A 503 8.67 21.58 -8.91
N ILE A 504 8.50 21.40 -10.23
CA ILE A 504 9.47 21.78 -11.26
C ILE A 504 9.69 23.30 -11.35
N GLN A 505 8.69 24.11 -11.03
CA GLN A 505 8.80 25.58 -10.98
C GLN A 505 9.66 26.03 -9.78
N GLY A 506 9.60 25.32 -8.68
CA GLY A 506 10.36 25.54 -7.45
C GLY A 506 11.65 24.74 -7.39
N ASP A 507 11.76 23.92 -6.33
CA ASP A 507 12.99 23.25 -5.93
C ASP A 507 13.23 21.92 -6.67
N ALA A 508 12.27 21.42 -7.46
CA ALA A 508 12.32 20.12 -8.14
C ALA A 508 12.81 19.01 -7.18
N ALA A 509 12.18 18.93 -6.02
CA ALA A 509 12.66 18.12 -4.89
C ALA A 509 12.72 16.63 -5.22
N TRP A 510 11.81 16.14 -6.06
CA TRP A 510 11.77 14.78 -6.60
C TRP A 510 11.54 14.83 -8.11
N ALA A 511 11.89 13.75 -8.80
CA ALA A 511 11.36 13.45 -10.13
C ALA A 511 10.28 12.37 -9.98
N TRP A 512 9.03 12.78 -9.81
CA TRP A 512 7.88 11.87 -9.89
C TRP A 512 7.72 11.40 -11.32
N LEU A 513 7.51 10.12 -11.52
CA LEU A 513 7.54 9.47 -12.83
C LEU A 513 6.18 8.93 -13.23
N LEU A 514 5.63 8.03 -12.43
CA LEU A 514 4.46 7.24 -12.77
C LEU A 514 3.58 7.00 -11.54
N ASN A 515 2.27 6.93 -11.74
CA ASN A 515 1.36 6.17 -10.90
C ASN A 515 1.11 4.82 -11.58
N LEU A 516 1.41 3.73 -10.92
CA LEU A 516 1.19 2.38 -11.43
C LEU A 516 -0.31 2.04 -11.38
N GLN A 517 -0.78 1.30 -12.35
CA GLN A 517 -2.02 0.56 -12.17
C GLN A 517 -1.68 -0.81 -11.59
N HIS A 518 -2.45 -1.28 -10.63
CA HIS A 518 -2.28 -2.62 -10.12
C HIS A 518 -2.95 -3.61 -11.09
N THR A 519 -2.16 -4.56 -11.59
CA THR A 519 -2.59 -5.52 -12.59
C THR A 519 -2.82 -6.89 -11.96
N TYR A 520 -3.95 -7.49 -12.33
CA TYR A 520 -4.37 -8.79 -11.83
C TYR A 520 -4.86 -9.68 -12.97
N LEU A 521 -4.60 -10.97 -12.86
CA LEU A 521 -5.35 -11.98 -13.61
C LEU A 521 -6.42 -12.54 -12.69
N ALA A 522 -7.67 -12.50 -13.13
CA ALA A 522 -8.84 -12.91 -12.35
C ALA A 522 -9.65 -13.97 -13.09
N ASN A 523 -10.22 -14.91 -12.34
CA ASN A 523 -11.22 -15.82 -12.86
C ASN A 523 -12.37 -15.02 -13.49
N PRO A 524 -12.84 -15.33 -14.71
CA PRO A 524 -13.92 -14.60 -15.36
C PRO A 524 -15.21 -14.50 -14.53
N CYS A 525 -15.45 -15.48 -13.67
CA CYS A 525 -16.62 -15.52 -12.79
C CYS A 525 -16.51 -14.58 -11.57
N LEU A 526 -15.33 -14.08 -11.27
CA LEU A 526 -15.13 -13.15 -10.17
C LEU A 526 -15.48 -11.71 -10.61
N ASP A 527 -16.56 -11.16 -10.08
CA ASP A 527 -16.89 -9.74 -10.17
C ASP A 527 -16.45 -9.04 -8.87
N MET A 528 -15.56 -8.07 -9.00
CA MET A 528 -14.98 -7.34 -7.87
C MET A 528 -15.75 -6.05 -7.52
N GLY A 529 -16.88 -5.81 -8.19
CA GLY A 529 -17.69 -4.61 -7.97
C GLY A 529 -16.96 -3.32 -8.39
N ASN A 530 -17.24 -2.23 -7.68
CA ASN A 530 -16.61 -0.94 -7.93
C ASN A 530 -15.33 -0.80 -7.09
N VAL A 531 -14.21 -1.23 -7.66
CA VAL A 531 -12.92 -1.18 -6.97
C VAL A 531 -12.49 0.28 -6.75
N PRO A 532 -12.24 0.71 -5.51
CA PRO A 532 -11.74 2.07 -5.22
C PRO A 532 -10.30 2.23 -5.71
N THR A 533 -9.84 3.49 -5.79
CA THR A 533 -8.40 3.74 -6.01
C THR A 533 -7.58 3.07 -4.92
N GLU A 534 -6.67 2.19 -5.31
CA GLU A 534 -5.86 1.41 -4.38
C GLU A 534 -4.70 2.26 -3.83
N PRO A 535 -4.41 2.23 -2.52
CA PRO A 535 -3.15 2.77 -2.00
C PRO A 535 -1.97 1.83 -2.31
N HIS A 536 -0.74 2.33 -2.13
CA HIS A 536 0.45 1.51 -2.06
C HIS A 536 0.47 0.72 -0.73
N ALA A 537 -0.27 -0.34 -0.65
CA ALA A 537 -0.37 -1.18 0.55
C ALA A 537 -0.48 -2.65 0.16
N TYR A 538 -0.06 -3.51 1.08
CA TYR A 538 -0.34 -4.94 0.97
C TYR A 538 -1.85 -5.17 0.88
N TRP A 539 -2.26 -6.00 -0.09
CA TRP A 539 -3.64 -6.46 -0.25
C TRP A 539 -4.66 -5.33 -0.41
N SER A 540 -4.26 -4.20 -0.96
CA SER A 540 -5.15 -3.05 -1.18
C SER A 540 -6.40 -3.41 -1.97
N VAL A 541 -6.30 -4.38 -2.86
CA VAL A 541 -7.40 -4.93 -3.64
C VAL A 541 -8.53 -5.51 -2.79
N LEU A 542 -8.24 -5.98 -1.56
CA LEU A 542 -9.25 -6.51 -0.63
C LEU A 542 -10.10 -5.41 0.04
N GLY A 543 -9.82 -4.14 -0.23
CA GLY A 543 -10.49 -3.01 0.42
C GLY A 543 -12.02 -2.99 0.25
N ASN A 544 -12.54 -3.57 -0.83
CA ASN A 544 -13.97 -3.71 -1.09
C ASN A 544 -14.42 -5.18 -1.23
N ILE A 545 -13.74 -6.13 -0.59
CA ILE A 545 -14.02 -7.57 -0.72
C ILE A 545 -15.49 -7.94 -0.41
N THR A 546 -16.17 -7.16 0.41
CA THR A 546 -17.60 -7.32 0.70
C THR A 546 -18.52 -6.98 -0.49
N GLU A 547 -17.97 -6.40 -1.55
CA GLU A 547 -18.70 -6.14 -2.81
C GLU A 547 -18.49 -7.22 -3.86
N TRP A 548 -17.47 -8.07 -3.66
CA TRP A 548 -17.14 -9.10 -4.63
C TRP A 548 -18.23 -10.16 -4.71
N LYS A 549 -18.45 -10.65 -5.92
CA LYS A 549 -19.46 -11.66 -6.23
C LYS A 549 -18.92 -12.71 -7.16
N TRP A 550 -19.48 -13.90 -7.05
CA TRP A 550 -19.27 -14.93 -8.04
C TRP A 550 -20.46 -14.96 -9.01
N THR A 551 -20.23 -14.77 -10.29
CA THR A 551 -21.29 -14.60 -11.30
C THR A 551 -21.60 -15.86 -12.08
N CYS A 552 -20.77 -16.90 -12.01
CA CYS A 552 -21.04 -18.19 -12.65
C CYS A 552 -21.84 -19.14 -11.73
N GLN A 553 -22.60 -20.02 -12.35
CA GLN A 553 -23.39 -21.07 -11.68
C GLN A 553 -22.52 -22.28 -11.31
#